data_9e0f519a399f9e97cab0b588bd58ce69
#
_entry.id   9e0f519a399f9e97cab0b588bd58ce69
#
_cell.length_a   1.000
_cell.length_b   1.000
_cell.length_c   1.000
_cell.angle_alpha   90.00
_cell.angle_beta   90.00
_cell.angle_gamma   90.00
#
_symmetry.space_group_name_H-M   'P 1'
#
loop_
_entity.id
_entity.type
_entity.pdbx_description
1 polymer ?
#
loop_
_entity_poly.entity_id
_entity_poly.type
_entity_poly.pdbx_seq_one_letter_code
_entity_poly.pdbx_strand_id
1 'polypeptide(L)'
;DLVVYENKNSEIGRIKELKFDTIYFTNHHFQKKISICLFLSEVLLKLITFQVPDRNQFSFLRNSLIEFDKMKDNYENFHLIFLIKFSKFLGFEISSISDFSNIRSQSPSVTNFLSDIINSKYSCNVKSTSSIRNKALEIIIVYFREKTELNMNLNSNYILKKIFN
;
A
#
# COMPACT_ATOMS: atom_id res chain seq x y z
N ASP A 1 -21.42 3.57 -1.10
CA ASP A 1 -22.53 2.61 -0.98
C ASP A 1 -22.94 2.10 -2.35
N LEU A 2 -23.22 0.82 -2.44
CA LEU A 2 -23.57 0.15 -3.68
C LEU A 2 -24.81 -0.70 -3.46
N VAL A 3 -25.82 -0.54 -4.32
CA VAL A 3 -26.96 -1.44 -4.40
C VAL A 3 -26.83 -2.22 -5.69
N VAL A 4 -26.85 -3.54 -5.60
CA VAL A 4 -26.69 -4.44 -6.75
C VAL A 4 -27.89 -5.33 -6.93
N TYR A 5 -28.19 -5.70 -8.18
CA TYR A 5 -29.14 -6.77 -8.46
C TYR A 5 -28.44 -8.12 -8.25
N GLU A 6 -28.97 -8.92 -7.35
CA GLU A 6 -28.54 -10.30 -7.18
C GLU A 6 -29.02 -11.16 -8.38
N ASN A 7 -28.08 -11.76 -9.08
CA ASN A 7 -28.39 -12.72 -10.14
C ASN A 7 -27.66 -14.03 -9.85
N LYS A 8 -28.37 -15.04 -9.39
CA LYS A 8 -27.83 -16.36 -9.04
C LYS A 8 -27.17 -17.11 -10.22
N ASN A 9 -27.45 -16.68 -11.45
CA ASN A 9 -27.00 -17.34 -12.67
C ASN A 9 -25.83 -16.58 -13.35
N SER A 10 -25.27 -15.56 -12.74
CA SER A 10 -24.19 -14.76 -13.31
C SER A 10 -23.14 -14.43 -12.26
N GLU A 11 -21.88 -14.63 -12.60
CA GLU A 11 -20.74 -14.22 -11.77
C GLU A 11 -20.57 -12.70 -11.69
N ILE A 12 -21.22 -11.96 -12.62
CA ILE A 12 -21.13 -10.50 -12.69
C ILE A 12 -22.48 -9.91 -12.31
N GLY A 13 -22.54 -9.21 -11.18
CA GLY A 13 -23.71 -8.45 -10.73
C GLY A 13 -23.90 -7.16 -11.52
N ARG A 14 -25.15 -6.66 -11.56
CA ARG A 14 -25.49 -5.35 -12.13
C ARG A 14 -25.68 -4.33 -11.01
N ILE A 15 -25.02 -3.16 -11.15
CA ILE A 15 -25.21 -2.05 -10.21
C ILE A 15 -26.62 -1.46 -10.45
N LYS A 16 -27.40 -1.35 -9.37
CA LYS A 16 -28.70 -0.67 -9.37
C LYS A 16 -28.53 0.80 -8.99
N GLU A 17 -27.81 1.05 -7.90
CA GLU A 17 -27.57 2.39 -7.37
C GLU A 17 -26.14 2.51 -6.87
N LEU A 18 -25.54 3.69 -7.07
CA LEU A 18 -24.22 4.04 -6.57
C LEU A 18 -24.30 5.38 -5.83
N LYS A 19 -23.81 5.41 -4.60
CA LYS A 19 -23.64 6.63 -3.82
C LYS A 19 -22.23 6.71 -3.28
N PHE A 20 -21.54 7.83 -3.51
CA PHE A 20 -20.25 8.07 -2.90
C PHE A 20 -20.41 8.25 -1.39
N ASP A 21 -19.75 7.40 -0.60
CA ASP A 21 -19.66 7.53 0.86
C ASP A 21 -18.62 8.58 1.24
N THR A 22 -17.51 8.61 0.51
CA THR A 22 -16.40 9.52 0.76
C THR A 22 -15.91 10.11 -0.56
N ILE A 23 -15.75 11.43 -0.60
CA ILE A 23 -15.18 12.15 -1.74
C ILE A 23 -13.72 12.46 -1.41
N TYR A 24 -12.81 12.02 -2.27
CA TYR A 24 -11.40 12.37 -2.18
C TYR A 24 -11.14 13.68 -2.92
N PHE A 25 -10.37 14.59 -2.30
CA PHE A 25 -10.12 15.91 -2.86
C PHE A 25 -8.74 16.04 -3.51
N THR A 26 -7.74 15.31 -3.04
CA THR A 26 -6.35 15.50 -3.47
C THR A 26 -5.73 14.28 -4.15
N ASN A 27 -6.18 13.08 -3.82
CA ASN A 27 -5.61 11.83 -4.34
C ASN A 27 -5.67 11.71 -5.87
N HIS A 28 -6.63 12.37 -6.51
CA HIS A 28 -6.82 12.33 -7.97
C HIS A 28 -6.32 13.61 -8.68
N HIS A 29 -5.80 14.60 -7.96
CA HIS A 29 -5.30 15.84 -8.55
C HIS A 29 -3.77 15.89 -8.64
N PHE A 30 -3.06 15.36 -7.64
CA PHE A 30 -1.62 15.45 -7.61
C PHE A 30 -0.98 14.22 -8.24
N GLN A 31 -0.15 14.41 -9.29
CA GLN A 31 0.49 13.33 -10.03
C GLN A 31 1.26 12.33 -9.13
N LYS A 32 1.95 12.83 -8.11
CA LYS A 32 2.64 11.97 -7.14
C LYS A 32 1.67 11.12 -6.32
N LYS A 33 0.52 11.65 -5.91
CA LYS A 33 -0.51 10.89 -5.20
C LYS A 33 -1.18 9.87 -6.11
N ILE A 34 -1.48 10.24 -7.35
CA ILE A 34 -2.02 9.31 -8.36
C ILE A 34 -1.10 8.12 -8.54
N SER A 35 0.21 8.34 -8.65
CA SER A 35 1.17 7.24 -8.83
C SER A 35 1.23 6.30 -7.62
N ILE A 36 1.12 6.83 -6.40
CA ILE A 36 1.01 6.01 -5.19
C ILE A 36 -0.29 5.20 -5.21
N CYS A 37 -1.43 5.81 -5.55
CA CYS A 37 -2.71 5.11 -5.63
C CYS A 37 -2.68 3.98 -6.68
N LEU A 38 -2.13 4.23 -7.87
CA LEU A 38 -1.98 3.21 -8.91
C LEU A 38 -1.10 2.04 -8.44
N PHE A 39 0.03 2.35 -7.80
CA PHE A 39 0.90 1.34 -7.23
C PHE A 39 0.19 0.49 -6.18
N LEU A 40 -0.48 1.13 -5.21
CA LEU A 40 -1.21 0.42 -4.16
C LEU A 40 -2.38 -0.40 -4.74
N SER A 41 -3.10 0.11 -5.73
CA SER A 41 -4.16 -0.64 -6.42
C SER A 41 -3.64 -1.93 -7.05
N GLU A 42 -2.49 -1.87 -7.75
CA GLU A 42 -1.88 -3.06 -8.35
C GLU A 42 -1.45 -4.08 -7.29
N VAL A 43 -0.84 -3.63 -6.18
CA VAL A 43 -0.45 -4.51 -5.07
C VAL A 43 -1.69 -5.16 -4.43
N LEU A 44 -2.71 -4.37 -4.11
CA LEU A 44 -3.93 -4.85 -3.47
C LEU A 44 -4.69 -5.85 -4.35
N LEU A 45 -4.78 -5.62 -5.65
CA LEU A 45 -5.38 -6.57 -6.59
C LEU A 45 -4.71 -7.94 -6.55
N LYS A 46 -3.37 -7.98 -6.38
CA LYS A 46 -2.65 -9.25 -6.27
C LYS A 46 -2.85 -9.94 -4.91
N LEU A 47 -2.95 -9.16 -3.84
CA LEU A 47 -2.97 -9.70 -2.47
C LEU A 47 -4.38 -10.07 -1.97
N ILE A 48 -5.43 -9.38 -2.43
CA ILE A 48 -6.80 -9.51 -1.89
C ILE A 48 -7.67 -10.46 -2.74
N THR A 49 -7.30 -10.79 -3.97
CA THR A 49 -8.15 -11.51 -4.95
C THR A 49 -8.77 -12.81 -4.42
N PHE A 50 -8.14 -13.47 -3.44
CA PHE A 50 -8.56 -14.77 -2.91
C PHE A 50 -8.96 -14.73 -1.42
N GLN A 51 -9.12 -13.54 -0.84
CA GLN A 51 -9.42 -13.41 0.59
C GLN A 51 -10.92 -13.34 0.88
N VAL A 52 -11.30 -13.90 2.02
CA VAL A 52 -12.65 -13.72 2.56
C VAL A 52 -12.82 -12.25 2.98
N PRO A 53 -13.98 -11.62 2.70
CA PRO A 53 -14.23 -10.24 3.10
C PRO A 53 -14.03 -10.01 4.60
N ASP A 54 -13.15 -9.07 4.97
CA ASP A 54 -12.86 -8.67 6.34
C ASP A 54 -13.19 -7.19 6.54
N ARG A 55 -14.09 -6.91 7.48
CA ARG A 55 -14.51 -5.53 7.82
C ARG A 55 -13.36 -4.70 8.40
N ASN A 56 -12.45 -5.29 9.15
CA ASN A 56 -11.31 -4.59 9.74
C ASN A 56 -10.31 -4.21 8.64
N GLN A 57 -10.05 -5.12 7.70
CA GLN A 57 -9.22 -4.86 6.53
C GLN A 57 -9.83 -3.74 5.67
N PHE A 58 -11.13 -3.80 5.38
CA PHE A 58 -11.83 -2.74 4.65
C PHE A 58 -11.73 -1.39 5.37
N SER A 59 -11.96 -1.36 6.69
CA SER A 59 -11.87 -0.15 7.49
C SER A 59 -10.46 0.42 7.49
N PHE A 60 -9.44 -0.42 7.54
CA PHE A 60 -8.04 0.00 7.42
C PHE A 60 -7.77 0.64 6.06
N LEU A 61 -8.17 -0.01 4.96
CA LEU A 61 -7.99 0.52 3.61
C LEU A 61 -8.67 1.88 3.44
N ARG A 62 -9.95 1.96 3.82
CA ARG A 62 -10.73 3.20 3.75
C ARG A 62 -10.08 4.34 4.55
N ASN A 63 -9.74 4.09 5.81
CA ASN A 63 -9.18 5.11 6.67
C ASN A 63 -7.77 5.55 6.22
N SER A 64 -6.96 4.63 5.74
CA SER A 64 -5.63 4.95 5.18
C SER A 64 -5.74 5.86 3.96
N LEU A 65 -6.68 5.59 3.05
CA LEU A 65 -6.88 6.44 1.86
C LEU A 65 -7.45 7.82 2.20
N ILE A 66 -8.32 7.91 3.22
CA ILE A 66 -8.82 9.19 3.73
C ILE A 66 -7.68 10.00 4.37
N GLU A 67 -6.82 9.35 5.16
CA GLU A 67 -5.66 10.00 5.76
C GLU A 67 -4.68 10.47 4.68
N PHE A 68 -4.42 9.65 3.67
CA PHE A 68 -3.59 10.02 2.54
C PHE A 68 -4.14 11.22 1.77
N ASP A 69 -5.45 11.29 1.56
CA ASP A 69 -6.08 12.42 0.88
C ASP A 69 -5.86 13.73 1.62
N LYS A 70 -5.88 13.71 2.96
CA LYS A 70 -5.66 14.88 3.82
C LYS A 70 -4.21 15.35 3.89
N MET A 71 -3.25 14.49 3.55
CA MET A 71 -1.82 14.85 3.60
C MET A 71 -1.51 15.88 2.52
N LYS A 72 -0.95 17.02 2.91
CA LYS A 72 -0.50 18.09 1.99
C LYS A 72 0.96 17.90 1.58
N ASP A 73 1.77 17.39 2.48
CA ASP A 73 3.21 17.17 2.35
C ASP A 73 3.63 15.86 3.05
N ASN A 74 4.91 15.50 2.96
CA ASN A 74 5.53 14.34 3.60
C ASN A 74 4.84 12.99 3.31
N TYR A 75 4.15 12.88 2.18
CA TYR A 75 3.43 11.67 1.79
C TYR A 75 4.27 10.71 0.93
N GLU A 76 5.53 11.03 0.67
CA GLU A 76 6.43 10.24 -0.18
C GLU A 76 6.67 8.83 0.38
N ASN A 77 6.59 8.67 1.70
CA ASN A 77 6.77 7.38 2.38
C ASN A 77 5.44 6.64 2.62
N PHE A 78 4.30 7.23 2.24
CA PHE A 78 2.98 6.68 2.55
C PHE A 78 2.82 5.22 2.12
N HIS A 79 3.19 4.91 0.88
CA HIS A 79 3.06 3.57 0.32
C HIS A 79 3.88 2.51 1.08
N LEU A 80 5.05 2.86 1.60
CA LEU A 80 5.89 1.96 2.39
C LEU A 80 5.24 1.66 3.75
N ILE A 81 4.82 2.71 4.47
CA ILE A 81 4.16 2.60 5.77
C ILE A 81 2.83 1.85 5.61
N PHE A 82 2.09 2.11 4.52
CA PHE A 82 0.86 1.40 4.19
C PHE A 82 1.08 -0.11 4.05
N LEU A 83 2.08 -0.52 3.25
CA LEU A 83 2.39 -1.93 3.05
C LEU A 83 2.80 -2.62 4.36
N ILE A 84 3.67 -1.98 5.16
CA ILE A 84 4.07 -2.49 6.47
C ILE A 84 2.84 -2.72 7.37
N LYS A 85 1.95 -1.75 7.48
CA LYS A 85 0.72 -1.89 8.28
C LYS A 85 -0.26 -2.91 7.70
N PHE A 86 -0.34 -3.00 6.37
CA PHE A 86 -1.23 -3.92 5.68
C PHE A 86 -0.80 -5.38 5.85
N SER A 87 0.49 -5.67 6.03
CA SER A 87 1.03 -7.02 6.25
C SER A 87 0.35 -7.76 7.40
N LYS A 88 -0.12 -7.03 8.42
CA LYS A 88 -0.88 -7.58 9.55
C LYS A 88 -2.18 -8.27 9.10
N PHE A 89 -2.90 -7.68 8.14
CA PHE A 89 -4.16 -8.24 7.62
C PHE A 89 -3.95 -9.45 6.71
N LEU A 90 -2.71 -9.68 6.30
CA LEU A 90 -2.31 -10.84 5.51
C LEU A 90 -1.77 -11.98 6.38
N GLY A 91 -1.72 -11.80 7.71
CA GLY A 91 -1.26 -12.82 8.66
C GLY A 91 0.26 -12.93 8.83
N PHE A 92 1.03 -12.00 8.26
CA PHE A 92 2.49 -11.96 8.40
C PHE A 92 3.00 -10.55 8.73
N GLU A 93 2.58 -10.03 9.86
CA GLU A 93 2.89 -8.68 10.32
C GLU A 93 4.40 -8.38 10.31
N ILE A 94 4.78 -7.26 9.70
CA ILE A 94 6.13 -6.70 9.80
C ILE A 94 6.19 -5.86 11.08
N SER A 95 6.89 -6.37 12.09
CA SER A 95 7.02 -5.74 13.40
C SER A 95 8.42 -5.18 13.68
N SER A 96 9.42 -5.72 12.99
CA SER A 96 10.82 -5.34 13.18
C SER A 96 11.64 -5.51 11.88
N ILE A 97 12.81 -4.92 11.83
CA ILE A 97 13.74 -5.09 10.71
C ILE A 97 14.25 -6.53 10.57
N SER A 98 14.24 -7.32 11.65
CA SER A 98 14.66 -8.73 11.63
C SER A 98 13.71 -9.64 10.85
N ASP A 99 12.50 -9.18 10.53
CA ASP A 99 11.54 -9.94 9.74
C ASP A 99 11.99 -10.05 8.27
N PHE A 100 12.86 -9.15 7.81
CA PHE A 100 13.38 -9.17 6.44
C PHE A 100 14.61 -10.08 6.30
N SER A 101 14.52 -11.08 5.43
CA SER A 101 15.58 -12.09 5.20
C SER A 101 16.94 -11.48 4.82
N ASN A 102 16.94 -10.44 3.98
CA ASN A 102 18.13 -9.82 3.42
C ASN A 102 18.58 -8.54 4.12
N ILE A 103 18.12 -8.28 5.35
CA ILE A 103 18.39 -7.01 6.03
C ILE A 103 19.88 -6.80 6.35
N ARG A 104 20.61 -7.88 6.66
CA ARG A 104 22.02 -7.81 7.05
C ARG A 104 22.95 -7.36 5.92
N SER A 105 22.55 -7.53 4.67
CA SER A 105 23.33 -7.10 3.49
C SER A 105 23.06 -5.65 3.07
N GLN A 106 22.15 -4.95 3.77
CA GLN A 106 21.76 -3.59 3.41
C GLN A 106 22.64 -2.54 4.10
N SER A 107 22.69 -1.34 3.50
CA SER A 107 23.41 -0.21 4.08
C SER A 107 22.73 0.27 5.38
N PRO A 108 23.49 0.83 6.33
CA PRO A 108 22.92 1.37 7.56
C PRO A 108 21.83 2.43 7.34
N SER A 109 21.93 3.23 6.28
CA SER A 109 20.92 4.23 5.93
C SER A 109 19.58 3.60 5.58
N VAL A 110 19.56 2.46 4.89
CA VAL A 110 18.33 1.73 4.54
C VAL A 110 17.76 1.01 5.76
N THR A 111 18.58 0.38 6.57
CA THR A 111 18.13 -0.33 7.78
C THR A 111 17.56 0.62 8.82
N ASN A 112 18.21 1.77 9.08
CA ASN A 112 17.69 2.79 9.97
C ASN A 112 16.36 3.36 9.46
N PHE A 113 16.28 3.69 8.17
CA PHE A 113 15.04 4.16 7.56
C PHE A 113 13.90 3.15 7.71
N LEU A 114 14.14 1.86 7.44
CA LEU A 114 13.13 0.80 7.63
C LEU A 114 12.69 0.70 9.09
N SER A 115 13.63 0.74 10.04
CA SER A 115 13.33 0.75 11.47
C SER A 115 12.42 1.93 11.87
N ASP A 116 12.71 3.12 11.32
CA ASP A 116 11.92 4.32 11.61
C ASP A 116 10.50 4.22 11.05
N ILE A 117 10.33 3.73 9.81
CA ILE A 117 9.00 3.65 9.17
C ILE A 117 8.14 2.52 9.71
N ILE A 118 8.70 1.42 10.21
CA ILE A 118 7.95 0.31 10.81
C ILE A 118 7.08 0.82 11.97
N ASN A 119 7.62 1.68 12.81
CA ASN A 119 6.94 2.22 14.00
C ASN A 119 6.22 3.56 13.73
N SER A 120 6.25 4.05 12.49
CA SER A 120 5.74 5.37 12.15
C SER A 120 4.23 5.39 11.90
N LYS A 121 3.62 6.56 12.18
CA LYS A 121 2.32 6.94 11.64
C LYS A 121 2.51 7.55 10.24
N TYR A 122 1.45 7.62 9.43
CA TYR A 122 1.51 8.26 8.11
C TYR A 122 1.96 9.72 8.17
N SER A 123 1.59 10.43 9.23
CA SER A 123 1.94 11.84 9.46
C SER A 123 3.39 12.07 9.90
N CYS A 124 4.17 11.03 10.16
CA CYS A 124 5.56 11.17 10.59
C CYS A 124 6.45 11.63 9.44
N ASN A 125 7.21 12.69 9.68
CA ASN A 125 8.19 13.19 8.72
C ASN A 125 9.53 12.42 8.84
N VAL A 126 9.56 11.20 8.31
CA VAL A 126 10.80 10.43 8.20
C VAL A 126 11.49 10.84 6.90
N LYS A 127 12.58 11.59 7.00
CA LYS A 127 13.34 12.06 5.84
C LYS A 127 14.04 10.90 5.13
N SER A 128 13.95 10.87 3.81
CA SER A 128 14.63 9.86 2.99
C SER A 128 14.91 10.39 1.59
N THR A 129 15.92 9.84 0.94
CA THR A 129 16.14 10.04 -0.49
C THR A 129 15.30 9.08 -1.31
N SER A 130 15.08 9.37 -2.59
CA SER A 130 14.39 8.44 -3.51
C SER A 130 15.11 7.09 -3.59
N SER A 131 16.44 7.09 -3.54
CA SER A 131 17.25 5.86 -3.55
C SER A 131 16.95 4.97 -2.33
N ILE A 132 16.91 5.56 -1.12
CA ILE A 132 16.58 4.83 0.12
C ILE A 132 15.15 4.29 0.07
N ARG A 133 14.17 5.10 -0.36
CA ARG A 133 12.77 4.67 -0.52
C ARG A 133 12.62 3.51 -1.49
N ASN A 134 13.27 3.61 -2.66
CA ASN A 134 13.24 2.57 -3.67
C ASN A 134 13.82 1.26 -3.14
N LYS A 135 14.93 1.33 -2.39
CA LYS A 135 15.54 0.15 -1.80
C LYS A 135 14.69 -0.48 -0.70
N ALA A 136 14.10 0.36 0.17
CA ALA A 136 13.14 -0.10 1.19
C ALA A 136 11.92 -0.78 0.55
N LEU A 137 11.38 -0.21 -0.54
CA LEU A 137 10.28 -0.82 -1.27
C LEU A 137 10.67 -2.20 -1.84
N GLU A 138 11.85 -2.33 -2.43
CA GLU A 138 12.34 -3.62 -2.94
C GLU A 138 12.39 -4.67 -1.83
N ILE A 139 12.88 -4.32 -0.64
CA ILE A 139 12.94 -5.22 0.52
C ILE A 139 11.53 -5.65 0.96
N ILE A 140 10.60 -4.70 1.07
CA ILE A 140 9.20 -4.99 1.44
C ILE A 140 8.55 -5.90 0.39
N ILE A 141 8.73 -5.65 -0.90
CA ILE A 141 8.16 -6.47 -1.97
C ILE A 141 8.76 -7.89 -1.99
N VAL A 142 10.07 -8.03 -1.73
CA VAL A 142 10.70 -9.35 -1.57
C VAL A 142 10.07 -10.11 -0.40
N TYR A 143 9.90 -9.45 0.74
CA TYR A 143 9.23 -10.05 1.90
C TYR A 143 7.81 -10.52 1.59
N PHE A 144 6.99 -9.70 0.93
CA PHE A 144 5.64 -10.11 0.50
C PHE A 144 5.69 -11.33 -0.44
N ARG A 145 6.63 -11.36 -1.39
CA ARG A 145 6.82 -12.49 -2.30
C ARG A 145 7.16 -13.78 -1.54
N GLU A 146 8.07 -13.71 -0.57
CA GLU A 146 8.48 -14.85 0.25
C GLU A 146 7.32 -15.39 1.10
N LYS A 147 6.44 -14.52 1.59
CA LYS A 147 5.31 -14.90 2.47
C LYS A 147 4.06 -15.35 1.72
N THR A 148 3.81 -14.85 0.53
CA THR A 148 2.58 -15.13 -0.24
C THR A 148 2.81 -16.10 -1.38
N GLU A 149 4.06 -16.37 -1.77
CA GLU A 149 4.45 -17.12 -2.97
C GLU A 149 3.89 -16.52 -4.29
N LEU A 150 3.31 -15.33 -4.22
CA LEU A 150 2.72 -14.65 -5.37
C LEU A 150 3.78 -13.96 -6.23
N ASN A 151 3.53 -13.95 -7.53
CA ASN A 151 4.35 -13.17 -8.45
C ASN A 151 4.06 -11.67 -8.27
N MET A 152 4.94 -10.97 -7.54
CA MET A 152 4.87 -9.54 -7.26
C MET A 152 5.56 -8.67 -8.33
N ASN A 153 5.48 -9.06 -9.61
CA ASN A 153 5.90 -8.19 -10.70
C ASN A 153 4.90 -7.03 -10.83
N LEU A 154 5.36 -5.82 -10.50
CA LEU A 154 4.53 -4.62 -10.41
C LEU A 154 4.95 -3.63 -11.50
N ASN A 155 4.07 -3.41 -12.49
CA ASN A 155 4.30 -2.47 -13.59
C ASN A 155 4.32 -1.02 -13.10
N SER A 156 3.46 -0.70 -12.14
CA SER A 156 3.37 0.63 -11.52
C SER A 156 4.59 1.04 -10.72
N ASN A 157 5.43 0.10 -10.29
CA ASN A 157 6.69 0.38 -9.60
C ASN A 157 7.63 1.24 -10.46
N TYR A 158 7.66 1.01 -11.77
CA TYR A 158 8.44 1.86 -12.70
C TYR A 158 7.93 3.30 -12.71
N ILE A 159 6.60 3.49 -12.73
CA ILE A 159 5.97 4.81 -12.73
C ILE A 159 6.29 5.53 -11.41
N LEU A 160 6.14 4.82 -10.28
CA LEU A 160 6.44 5.36 -8.96
C LEU A 160 7.90 5.84 -8.87
N LYS A 161 8.86 5.00 -9.30
CA LYS A 161 10.29 5.36 -9.31
C LYS A 161 10.56 6.60 -10.17
N LYS A 162 9.94 6.71 -11.34
CA LYS A 162 10.16 7.84 -12.26
C LYS A 162 9.62 9.17 -11.72
N ILE A 163 8.53 9.15 -10.97
CA ILE A 163 7.87 10.36 -10.47
C ILE A 163 8.54 10.90 -9.19
N PHE A 164 9.17 10.02 -8.41
CA PHE A 164 9.84 10.38 -7.16
C PHE A 164 11.36 10.53 -7.25
N ASN A 165 11.92 10.42 -8.43
CA ASN A 165 13.36 10.70 -8.69
C ASN A 165 13.66 12.18 -8.87
#